data_c267823ae05845071c1e28589c9dc0dd
#
_entry.id   c267823ae05845071c1e28589c9dc0dd
#
_cell.length_a   1.000
_cell.length_b   1.000
_cell.length_c   1.000
_cell.angle_alpha   90.00
_cell.angle_beta   90.00
_cell.angle_gamma   90.00
#
_symmetry.space_group_name_H-M   'P 1'
#
loop_
_entity.id
_entity.type
_entity.pdbx_description
1 polymer ?
#
loop_
_entity_poly.entity_id
_entity_poly.type
_entity_poly.pdbx_seq_one_letter_code
_entity_poly.pdbx_strand_id
1 'polypeptide(L)'
;KVVMLFFGFTACPDVCPTDLSRMSAVFNALNPGEVEKVAGLFVSVDPERDSPIRVSEYAAFFDKRITGVTGSPDEVAAVAKQFYVLYNRVDIPDSAMGYTIDHSASTYLIDTKGEVIQLIKHDESVQTMVQAVRDVLARQ
;
A
#
# COMPACT_ATOMS: atom_id res chain seq x y z
N LYS A 1 3.65 6.54 14.62
CA LYS A 1 3.05 5.22 14.37
C LYS A 1 3.92 4.38 13.45
N VAL A 2 3.79 3.08 13.56
CA VAL A 2 4.32 2.15 12.57
C VAL A 2 3.39 2.16 11.35
N VAL A 3 3.95 2.22 10.14
CA VAL A 3 3.17 2.35 8.91
C VAL A 3 3.33 1.12 8.04
N MET A 4 2.20 0.56 7.59
CA MET A 4 2.15 -0.38 6.49
C MET A 4 1.86 0.42 5.22
N LEU A 5 2.81 0.46 4.30
CA LEU A 5 2.74 1.26 3.07
C LEU A 5 2.71 0.36 1.85
N PHE A 6 1.72 0.56 0.98
CA PHE A 6 1.60 -0.17 -0.28
C PHE A 6 1.41 0.80 -1.44
N PHE A 7 2.15 0.59 -2.52
CA PHE A 7 2.01 1.34 -3.76
C PHE A 7 1.18 0.52 -4.76
N GLY A 8 0.22 1.15 -5.39
CA GLY A 8 -0.63 0.47 -6.37
C GLY A 8 -1.47 1.47 -7.17
N PHE A 9 -2.60 1.01 -7.69
CA PHE A 9 -3.56 1.84 -8.42
C PHE A 9 -4.94 1.18 -8.43
N THR A 10 -5.99 2.00 -8.54
CA THR A 10 -7.37 1.50 -8.36
C THR A 10 -7.82 0.57 -9.48
N ALA A 11 -7.26 0.69 -10.69
CA ALA A 11 -7.56 -0.17 -11.82
C ALA A 11 -6.78 -1.50 -11.82
N CYS A 12 -5.95 -1.75 -10.80
CA CYS A 12 -5.21 -3.01 -10.64
C CYS A 12 -6.21 -4.16 -10.43
N PRO A 13 -6.20 -5.18 -11.31
CA PRO A 13 -7.26 -6.21 -11.27
C PRO A 13 -7.04 -7.29 -10.22
N ASP A 14 -5.84 -7.46 -9.69
CA ASP A 14 -5.48 -8.65 -8.94
C ASP A 14 -4.69 -8.34 -7.66
N VAL A 15 -3.45 -7.89 -7.80
CA VAL A 15 -2.51 -7.79 -6.66
C VAL A 15 -2.93 -6.72 -5.64
N CYS A 16 -3.34 -5.53 -6.09
CA CYS A 16 -3.69 -4.44 -5.19
C CYS A 16 -4.89 -4.75 -4.29
N PRO A 17 -6.01 -5.29 -4.82
CA PRO A 17 -7.12 -5.70 -3.96
C PRO A 17 -6.73 -6.76 -2.93
N THR A 18 -5.91 -7.73 -3.33
CA THR A 18 -5.42 -8.78 -2.43
C THR A 18 -4.58 -8.20 -1.30
N ASP A 19 -3.65 -7.31 -1.60
CA ASP A 19 -2.77 -6.72 -0.59
C ASP A 19 -3.51 -5.78 0.35
N LEU A 20 -4.48 -5.00 -0.14
CA LEU A 20 -5.30 -4.16 0.72
C LEU A 20 -6.20 -4.99 1.63
N SER A 21 -6.76 -6.08 1.14
CA SER A 21 -7.54 -7.03 1.95
C SER A 21 -6.67 -7.67 3.03
N ARG A 22 -5.44 -8.01 2.72
CA ARG A 22 -4.47 -8.56 3.68
C ARG A 22 -4.09 -7.52 4.74
N MET A 23 -3.90 -6.28 4.35
CA MET A 23 -3.64 -5.18 5.28
C MET A 23 -4.82 -5.01 6.27
N SER A 24 -6.05 -5.08 5.77
CA SER A 24 -7.26 -5.08 6.60
C SER A 24 -7.26 -6.26 7.57
N ALA A 25 -6.90 -7.45 7.10
CA ALA A 25 -6.82 -8.66 7.94
C ALA A 25 -5.77 -8.51 9.05
N VAL A 26 -4.67 -7.83 8.78
CA VAL A 26 -3.65 -7.53 9.80
C VAL A 26 -4.24 -6.64 10.89
N PHE A 27 -4.93 -5.57 10.53
CA PHE A 27 -5.61 -4.72 11.52
C PHE A 27 -6.59 -5.50 12.39
N ASN A 28 -7.35 -6.40 11.78
CA ASN A 28 -8.33 -7.23 12.50
C ASN A 28 -7.68 -8.25 13.44
N ALA A 29 -6.47 -8.68 13.14
CA ALA A 29 -5.71 -9.63 13.97
C ALA A 29 -4.98 -8.96 15.14
N LEU A 30 -4.70 -7.66 15.04
CA LEU A 30 -4.06 -6.91 16.11
C LEU A 30 -5.06 -6.58 17.23
N ASN A 31 -4.59 -6.49 18.48
CA ASN A 31 -5.44 -6.05 19.56
C ASN A 31 -5.65 -4.53 19.50
N PRO A 32 -6.67 -3.97 20.22
CA PRO A 32 -6.97 -2.53 20.15
C PRO A 32 -5.78 -1.62 20.49
N GLY A 33 -4.96 -2.00 21.44
CA GLY A 33 -3.77 -1.23 21.82
C GLY A 33 -2.71 -1.21 20.74
N GLU A 34 -2.57 -2.30 19.97
CA GLU A 34 -1.67 -2.39 18.83
C GLU A 34 -2.18 -1.58 17.65
N VAL A 35 -3.48 -1.67 17.35
CA VAL A 35 -4.11 -0.96 16.23
C VAL A 35 -3.89 0.55 16.35
N GLU A 36 -3.97 1.11 17.54
CA GLU A 36 -3.75 2.54 17.77
C GLU A 36 -2.33 3.00 17.38
N LYS A 37 -1.38 2.09 17.33
CA LYS A 37 0.03 2.37 17.02
C LYS A 37 0.41 2.06 15.57
N VAL A 38 -0.53 1.62 14.75
CA VAL A 38 -0.29 1.23 13.36
C VAL A 38 -1.18 2.03 12.42
N ALA A 39 -0.60 2.48 11.31
CA ALA A 39 -1.33 3.14 10.24
C ALA A 39 -1.17 2.34 8.94
N GLY A 40 -2.21 2.35 8.11
CA GLY A 40 -2.16 1.79 6.77
C GLY A 40 -2.18 2.90 5.74
N LEU A 41 -1.33 2.81 4.73
CA LEU A 41 -1.23 3.83 3.69
C LEU A 41 -1.16 3.18 2.31
N PHE A 42 -2.05 3.60 1.42
CA PHE A 42 -2.07 3.19 0.02
C PHE A 42 -1.76 4.40 -0.85
N VAL A 43 -0.68 4.31 -1.63
CA VAL A 43 -0.26 5.39 -2.54
C VAL A 43 -0.53 4.93 -3.98
N SER A 44 -1.35 5.70 -4.73
CA SER A 44 -1.56 5.41 -6.14
C SER A 44 -0.37 5.90 -6.96
N VAL A 45 0.13 5.02 -7.84
CA VAL A 45 1.17 5.34 -8.83
C VAL A 45 0.57 5.68 -10.20
N ASP A 46 -0.74 5.86 -10.27
CA ASP A 46 -1.47 6.16 -11.51
C ASP A 46 -2.28 7.46 -11.38
N PRO A 47 -1.62 8.63 -11.27
CA PRO A 47 -2.33 9.89 -11.06
C PRO A 47 -3.19 10.31 -12.25
N GLU A 48 -2.99 9.74 -13.45
CA GLU A 48 -3.83 10.03 -14.61
C GLU A 48 -5.26 9.52 -14.44
N ARG A 49 -5.44 8.33 -13.82
CA ARG A 49 -6.75 7.71 -13.61
C ARG A 49 -7.27 7.89 -12.19
N ASP A 50 -6.38 8.09 -11.23
CA ASP A 50 -6.70 8.10 -9.81
C ASP A 50 -6.67 9.53 -9.24
N SER A 51 -7.86 10.12 -9.02
CA SER A 51 -7.98 11.36 -8.26
C SER A 51 -7.74 11.08 -6.76
N PRO A 52 -7.40 12.10 -5.96
CA PRO A 52 -7.27 11.95 -4.51
C PRO A 52 -8.53 11.35 -3.85
N ILE A 53 -9.71 11.79 -4.29
CA ILE A 53 -10.99 11.29 -3.77
C ILE A 53 -11.17 9.81 -4.11
N ARG A 54 -10.89 9.43 -5.36
CA ARG A 54 -11.01 8.05 -5.81
C ARG A 54 -10.09 7.10 -5.03
N VAL A 55 -8.86 7.51 -4.81
CA VAL A 55 -7.87 6.71 -4.06
C VAL A 55 -8.30 6.58 -2.60
N SER A 56 -8.77 7.66 -2.00
CA SER A 56 -9.25 7.65 -0.61
C SER A 56 -10.46 6.73 -0.44
N GLU A 57 -11.44 6.81 -1.34
CA GLU A 57 -12.62 5.95 -1.30
C GLU A 57 -12.29 4.49 -1.54
N TYR A 58 -11.37 4.20 -2.46
CA TYR A 58 -10.92 2.85 -2.75
C TYR A 58 -10.24 2.21 -1.54
N ALA A 59 -9.35 2.92 -0.88
CA ALA A 59 -8.69 2.42 0.33
C ALA A 59 -9.71 2.17 1.45
N ALA A 60 -10.63 3.11 1.67
CA ALA A 60 -11.65 2.99 2.70
C ALA A 60 -12.65 1.86 2.43
N PHE A 61 -12.84 1.48 1.18
CA PHE A 61 -13.67 0.33 0.82
C PHE A 61 -13.13 -0.98 1.44
N PHE A 62 -11.81 -1.14 1.47
CA PHE A 62 -11.19 -2.31 2.09
C PHE A 62 -11.12 -2.18 3.61
N ASP A 63 -10.75 -1.02 4.10
CA ASP A 63 -10.68 -0.75 5.53
C ASP A 63 -10.55 0.77 5.77
N LYS A 64 -11.37 1.31 6.66
CA LYS A 64 -11.35 2.74 6.99
C LYS A 64 -10.04 3.18 7.66
N ARG A 65 -9.28 2.24 8.19
CA ARG A 65 -7.97 2.49 8.80
C ARG A 65 -6.85 2.64 7.77
N ILE A 66 -7.13 2.36 6.49
CA ILE A 66 -6.20 2.56 5.38
C ILE A 66 -6.47 3.93 4.76
N THR A 67 -5.46 4.78 4.72
CA THR A 67 -5.53 6.09 4.06
C THR A 67 -5.02 5.97 2.64
N GLY A 68 -5.83 6.37 1.66
CA GLY A 68 -5.44 6.41 0.26
C GLY A 68 -4.99 7.81 -0.15
N VAL A 69 -3.83 7.91 -0.79
CA VAL A 69 -3.26 9.19 -1.24
C VAL A 69 -2.70 9.07 -2.65
N THR A 70 -2.60 10.20 -3.32
CA THR A 70 -1.91 10.34 -4.60
C THR A 70 -1.46 11.79 -4.76
N GLY A 71 -0.80 12.11 -5.87
CA GLY A 71 -0.34 13.45 -6.16
C GLY A 71 -0.15 13.65 -7.66
N SER A 72 0.59 14.68 -8.05
CA SER A 72 0.99 14.89 -9.44
C SER A 72 1.93 13.76 -9.90
N PRO A 73 2.09 13.56 -11.23
CA PRO A 73 3.06 12.58 -11.72
C PRO A 73 4.47 12.77 -11.14
N ASP A 74 4.92 14.01 -10.99
CA ASP A 74 6.23 14.30 -10.42
C ASP A 74 6.31 13.97 -8.93
N GLU A 75 5.26 14.27 -8.17
CA GLU A 75 5.19 13.94 -6.74
C GLU A 75 5.20 12.42 -6.52
N VAL A 76 4.41 11.70 -7.31
CA VAL A 76 4.35 10.23 -7.24
C VAL A 76 5.71 9.63 -7.60
N ALA A 77 6.36 10.12 -8.65
CA ALA A 77 7.68 9.65 -9.06
C ALA A 77 8.73 9.90 -7.96
N ALA A 78 8.69 11.05 -7.30
CA ALA A 78 9.61 11.37 -6.21
C ALA A 78 9.46 10.44 -5.02
N VAL A 79 8.22 10.17 -4.60
CA VAL A 79 7.94 9.26 -3.48
C VAL A 79 8.33 7.83 -3.84
N ALA A 80 7.98 7.37 -5.04
CA ALA A 80 8.32 6.03 -5.50
C ALA A 80 9.84 5.83 -5.51
N LYS A 81 10.60 6.84 -5.94
CA LYS A 81 12.06 6.79 -5.93
C LYS A 81 12.62 6.67 -4.51
N GLN A 82 12.05 7.39 -3.55
CA GLN A 82 12.48 7.32 -2.14
C GLN A 82 12.35 5.91 -1.56
N PHE A 83 11.34 5.15 -2.00
CA PHE A 83 11.08 3.80 -1.51
C PHE A 83 11.55 2.72 -2.50
N TYR A 84 12.29 3.09 -3.55
CA TYR A 84 12.79 2.17 -4.58
C TYR A 84 11.69 1.35 -5.25
N VAL A 85 10.50 1.95 -5.39
CA VAL A 85 9.37 1.30 -6.07
C VAL A 85 9.59 1.35 -7.57
N LEU A 86 9.47 0.20 -8.23
CA LEU A 86 9.52 0.08 -9.69
C LEU A 86 8.10 0.04 -10.23
N TYR A 87 7.80 0.93 -11.18
CA TYR A 87 6.53 0.91 -11.90
C TYR A 87 6.72 1.44 -13.32
N ASN A 88 5.96 0.88 -14.27
CA ASN A 88 5.98 1.30 -15.67
C ASN A 88 4.57 1.23 -16.22
N ARG A 89 4.22 2.23 -17.06
CA ARG A 89 2.98 2.19 -17.82
C ARG A 89 3.13 1.19 -18.97
N VAL A 90 2.17 0.27 -19.07
CA VAL A 90 2.11 -0.72 -20.16
C VAL A 90 0.80 -0.53 -20.91
N ASP A 91 0.89 -0.17 -22.19
CA ASP A 91 -0.28 0.02 -23.04
C ASP A 91 -0.91 -1.32 -23.42
N ILE A 92 -2.25 -1.39 -23.31
CA ILE A 92 -3.03 -2.57 -23.67
C ILE A 92 -4.10 -2.13 -24.68
N PRO A 93 -3.78 -2.15 -25.99
CA PRO A 93 -4.63 -1.53 -27.02
C PRO A 93 -6.06 -2.07 -27.10
N ASP A 94 -6.25 -3.37 -26.84
CA ASP A 94 -7.55 -4.04 -26.95
C ASP A 94 -8.27 -4.19 -25.60
N SER A 95 -7.80 -3.50 -24.57
CA SER A 95 -8.39 -3.55 -23.24
C SER A 95 -9.23 -2.30 -22.96
N ALA A 96 -10.33 -2.48 -22.22
CA ALA A 96 -11.12 -1.37 -21.71
C ALA A 96 -10.32 -0.48 -20.76
N MET A 97 -9.24 -0.97 -20.16
CA MET A 97 -8.33 -0.20 -19.33
C MET A 97 -7.44 0.77 -20.11
N GLY A 98 -7.17 0.48 -21.39
CA GLY A 98 -6.27 1.25 -22.26
C GLY A 98 -4.79 1.04 -21.93
N TYR A 99 -4.43 0.95 -20.67
CA TYR A 99 -3.08 0.64 -20.22
C TYR A 99 -3.13 0.06 -18.79
N THR A 100 -2.02 -0.55 -18.37
CA THR A 100 -1.81 -0.98 -16.99
C THR A 100 -0.49 -0.44 -16.46
N ILE A 101 -0.24 -0.62 -15.17
CA ILE A 101 0.99 -0.19 -14.51
C ILE A 101 1.68 -1.41 -13.92
N ASP A 102 2.93 -1.65 -14.30
CA ASP A 102 3.79 -2.61 -13.62
C ASP A 102 4.41 -1.92 -12.40
N HIS A 103 4.31 -2.53 -11.25
CA HIS A 103 4.87 -2.00 -10.01
C HIS A 103 5.35 -3.11 -9.08
N SER A 104 6.22 -2.76 -8.14
CA SER A 104 6.67 -3.68 -7.10
C SER A 104 5.52 -4.00 -6.16
N ALA A 105 5.24 -5.29 -5.95
CA ALA A 105 4.12 -5.77 -5.14
C ALA A 105 4.58 -6.13 -3.72
N SER A 106 5.07 -5.14 -2.98
CA SER A 106 5.52 -5.31 -1.61
C SER A 106 4.87 -4.32 -0.68
N THR A 107 4.58 -4.75 0.55
CA THR A 107 4.16 -3.87 1.63
C THR A 107 5.39 -3.47 2.43
N TYR A 108 5.58 -2.18 2.64
CA TYR A 108 6.71 -1.62 3.35
C TYR A 108 6.31 -1.41 4.80
N LEU A 109 7.10 -1.95 5.74
CA LEU A 109 6.95 -1.64 7.16
C LEU A 109 7.91 -0.51 7.51
N ILE A 110 7.34 0.58 7.99
CA ILE A 110 8.07 1.81 8.33
C ILE A 110 7.93 2.05 9.83
N ASP A 111 9.05 2.27 10.51
CA ASP A 111 9.05 2.52 11.94
C ASP A 111 8.61 3.96 12.28
N THR A 112 8.56 4.27 13.57
CA THR A 112 8.14 5.60 14.04
C THR A 112 9.12 6.71 13.69
N LYS A 113 10.33 6.36 13.23
CA LYS A 113 11.35 7.32 12.77
C LYS A 113 11.29 7.53 11.26
N GLY A 114 10.39 6.85 10.55
CA GLY A 114 10.27 6.95 9.10
C GLY A 114 11.22 6.05 8.32
N GLU A 115 11.88 5.11 8.97
CA GLU A 115 12.79 4.17 8.31
C GLU A 115 12.07 2.90 7.89
N VAL A 116 12.39 2.41 6.68
CA VAL A 116 11.87 1.13 6.18
C VAL A 116 12.64 0.01 6.88
N ILE A 117 11.90 -0.79 7.67
CA ILE A 117 12.48 -1.89 8.45
C ILE A 117 12.39 -3.20 7.69
N GLN A 118 11.31 -3.41 6.94
CA GLN A 118 11.08 -4.69 6.27
C GLN A 118 10.17 -4.51 5.05
N LEU A 119 10.40 -5.36 4.03
CA LEU A 119 9.53 -5.51 2.88
C LEU A 119 8.80 -6.84 3.01
N ILE A 120 7.47 -6.80 2.89
CA ILE A 120 6.63 -8.00 2.91
C ILE A 120 6.09 -8.21 1.50
N LYS A 121 6.43 -9.35 0.90
CA LYS A 121 5.99 -9.69 -0.45
C LYS A 121 4.50 -10.02 -0.47
N HIS A 122 3.85 -9.82 -1.61
CA HIS A 122 2.41 -10.01 -1.77
C HIS A 122 1.95 -11.46 -1.55
N ASP A 123 2.84 -12.44 -1.61
CA ASP A 123 2.53 -13.86 -1.41
C ASP A 123 2.77 -14.34 0.03
N GLU A 124 3.26 -13.49 0.92
CA GLU A 124 3.45 -13.85 2.33
C GLU A 124 2.11 -13.89 3.08
N SER A 125 2.00 -14.75 4.10
CA SER A 125 0.77 -14.94 4.85
C SER A 125 0.44 -13.75 5.74
N VAL A 126 -0.84 -13.63 6.11
CA VAL A 126 -1.30 -12.63 7.09
C VAL A 126 -0.59 -12.79 8.43
N GLN A 127 -0.40 -14.05 8.88
CA GLN A 127 0.33 -14.32 10.12
C GLN A 127 1.76 -13.79 10.08
N THR A 128 2.44 -13.94 8.95
CA THR A 128 3.79 -13.38 8.75
C THR A 128 3.76 -11.86 8.86
N MET A 129 2.77 -11.21 8.25
CA MET A 129 2.61 -9.76 8.32
C MET A 129 2.32 -9.29 9.76
N VAL A 130 1.43 -9.97 10.46
CA VAL A 130 1.10 -9.63 11.86
C VAL A 130 2.35 -9.74 12.73
N GLN A 131 3.10 -10.83 12.60
CA GLN A 131 4.32 -11.02 13.38
C GLN A 131 5.35 -9.94 13.08
N ALA A 132 5.54 -9.59 11.81
CA ALA A 132 6.46 -8.54 11.41
C ALA A 132 6.08 -7.18 12.01
N VAL A 133 4.78 -6.84 11.98
CA VAL A 133 4.27 -5.60 12.60
C VAL A 133 4.53 -5.61 14.11
N ARG A 134 4.25 -6.72 14.79
CA ARG A 134 4.49 -6.84 16.23
C ARG A 134 5.98 -6.72 16.58
N ASP A 135 6.86 -7.29 15.76
CA ASP A 135 8.30 -7.18 15.96
C ASP A 135 8.77 -5.72 15.86
N VAL A 136 8.25 -4.97 14.90
CA VAL A 136 8.57 -3.54 14.76
C VAL A 136 8.00 -2.75 15.95
N LEU A 137 6.76 -3.01 16.36
CA LEU A 137 6.15 -2.36 17.53
C LEU A 137 6.95 -2.60 18.81
N ALA A 138 7.51 -3.79 18.98
CA ALA A 138 8.30 -4.13 20.16
C ALA A 138 9.62 -3.35 20.25
N ARG A 139 10.08 -2.79 19.14
CA ARG A 139 11.32 -1.99 19.08
C ARG A 139 11.10 -0.49 19.33
N GLN A 140 9.84 -0.06 19.39
CA GLN A 140 9.51 1.38 19.54
C GLN A 140 9.41 1.84 20.97
#